data_60edf848bdfd6d688b493c435182a0ff
#
_entry.id   60edf848bdfd6d688b493c435182a0ff
#
_cell.length_a   1.000
_cell.length_b   1.000
_cell.length_c   1.000
_cell.angle_alpha   90.00
_cell.angle_beta   90.00
_cell.angle_gamma   90.00
#
_symmetry.space_group_name_H-M   'P 1'
#
loop_
_entity.id
_entity.type
_entity.pdbx_description
1 polymer ?
#
loop_
_entity_poly.entity_id
_entity_poly.type
_entity_poly.pdbx_seq_one_letter_code
_entity_poly.pdbx_strand_id
1 'polypeptide(L)'
;MVLSYKKEFSFDQRKTETTKIKKDYPDRLPIICEKSNTQVNAPNISKRKYLVPTDMTIGQFIFSIRPKISITKDQALFLLVDDSFIPSTSSMMLQIYQDYCHADGYLYITYMIESTFG
;
A
#
# COMPACT_ATOMS: atom_id res chain seq x y z
N MET A 1 -13.21 -14.53 3.79
CA MET A 1 -13.06 -13.05 3.88
C MET A 1 -11.73 -12.72 4.53
N VAL A 2 -10.98 -11.81 3.92
CA VAL A 2 -9.69 -11.39 4.46
C VAL A 2 -9.90 -10.16 5.34
N LEU A 3 -9.44 -10.22 6.59
CA LEU A 3 -9.50 -9.08 7.49
C LEU A 3 -8.47 -8.03 7.07
N SER A 4 -8.80 -6.76 7.24
CA SER A 4 -7.82 -5.69 7.06
C SER A 4 -6.71 -5.81 8.11
N TYR A 5 -5.55 -5.27 7.81
CA TYR A 5 -4.40 -5.30 8.73
C TYR A 5 -4.75 -4.68 10.08
N LYS A 6 -5.50 -3.57 10.05
CA LYS A 6 -5.90 -2.88 11.28
C LYS A 6 -6.90 -3.69 12.12
N LYS A 7 -7.70 -4.54 11.50
CA LYS A 7 -8.64 -5.42 12.22
C LYS A 7 -7.96 -6.66 12.75
N GLU A 8 -6.94 -7.15 12.04
CA GLU A 8 -6.23 -8.37 12.42
C GLU A 8 -5.24 -8.13 13.55
N PHE A 9 -4.61 -6.96 13.60
CA PHE A 9 -3.59 -6.62 14.59
C PHE A 9 -3.99 -5.37 15.38
N SER A 10 -3.71 -5.38 16.68
CA SER A 10 -3.99 -4.24 17.55
C SER A 10 -3.08 -3.07 17.22
N PHE A 11 -3.46 -1.88 17.69
CA PHE A 11 -2.61 -0.70 17.54
C PHE A 11 -1.22 -0.94 18.15
N ASP A 12 -1.17 -1.52 19.35
CA ASP A 12 0.10 -1.76 20.05
C ASP A 12 0.99 -2.73 19.26
N GLN A 13 0.42 -3.77 18.68
CA GLN A 13 1.16 -4.71 17.83
C GLN A 13 1.73 -4.00 16.60
N ARG A 14 0.93 -3.19 15.94
CA ARG A 14 1.34 -2.45 14.75
C ARG A 14 2.40 -1.41 15.07
N LYS A 15 2.24 -0.67 16.16
CA LYS A 15 3.19 0.35 16.60
C LYS A 15 4.53 -0.26 17.01
N THR A 16 4.50 -1.36 17.74
CA THR A 16 5.71 -2.09 18.11
C THR A 16 6.48 -2.54 16.86
N GLU A 17 5.75 -3.07 15.88
CA GLU A 17 6.34 -3.54 14.63
C GLU A 17 7.04 -2.41 13.86
N THR A 18 6.36 -1.27 13.66
CA THR A 18 6.96 -0.14 12.93
C THR A 18 8.11 0.50 13.67
N THR A 19 8.05 0.54 15.00
CA THR A 19 9.15 1.05 15.82
C THR A 19 10.40 0.20 15.59
N LYS A 20 10.25 -1.12 15.56
CA LYS A 20 11.36 -2.04 15.29
C LYS A 20 11.87 -1.88 13.84
N ILE A 21 10.96 -1.77 12.88
CA ILE A 21 11.32 -1.58 11.47
C ILE A 21 12.17 -0.32 11.29
N LYS A 22 11.76 0.79 11.89
CA LYS A 22 12.49 2.06 11.78
C LYS A 22 13.86 2.00 12.42
N LYS A 23 14.00 1.22 13.48
CA LYS A 23 15.28 1.01 14.14
C LYS A 23 16.22 0.15 13.29
N ASP A 24 15.69 -0.96 12.76
CA ASP A 24 16.50 -1.93 12.02
C ASP A 24 16.74 -1.51 10.56
N TYR A 25 15.79 -0.77 9.98
CA TYR A 25 15.81 -0.37 8.57
C TYR A 25 15.45 1.11 8.43
N PRO A 26 16.34 2.02 8.88
CA PRO A 26 16.01 3.46 8.91
C PRO A 26 15.83 4.09 7.52
N ASP A 27 16.29 3.43 6.46
CA ASP A 27 16.15 3.86 5.06
C ASP A 27 14.96 3.21 4.35
N ARG A 28 14.07 2.57 5.10
CA ARG A 28 12.89 1.90 4.54
C ARG A 28 11.62 2.48 5.14
N LEU A 29 10.55 2.44 4.34
CA LEU A 29 9.22 2.92 4.73
C LEU A 29 8.28 1.73 4.89
N PRO A 30 7.63 1.57 6.06
CA PRO A 30 6.65 0.50 6.24
C PRO A 30 5.31 0.87 5.61
N ILE A 31 4.87 0.04 4.67
CA ILE A 31 3.65 0.27 3.88
C ILE A 31 2.74 -0.94 4.01
N ILE A 32 1.44 -0.69 4.21
CA ILE A 32 0.41 -1.72 4.06
C ILE A 32 -0.35 -1.42 2.78
N CYS A 33 -0.45 -2.41 1.90
CA CYS A 33 -1.18 -2.29 0.64
C CYS A 33 -2.27 -3.35 0.59
N GLU A 34 -3.51 -2.91 0.52
CA GLU A 34 -4.68 -3.78 0.55
C GLU A 34 -5.67 -3.35 -0.53
N LYS A 35 -6.60 -4.23 -0.85
CA LYS A 35 -7.66 -3.94 -1.80
C LYS A 35 -8.57 -2.85 -1.26
N SER A 36 -8.99 -1.90 -2.13
CA SER A 36 -9.96 -0.87 -1.76
C SER A 36 -11.27 -1.51 -1.29
N ASN A 37 -11.92 -0.89 -0.31
CA ASN A 37 -13.20 -1.35 0.22
C ASN A 37 -14.31 -1.37 -0.85
N THR A 38 -14.16 -0.59 -1.91
CA THR A 38 -15.13 -0.54 -3.01
C THR A 38 -14.92 -1.63 -4.06
N GLN A 39 -13.86 -2.41 -3.95
CA GLN A 39 -13.44 -3.39 -4.96
C GLN A 39 -13.59 -4.83 -4.46
N VAL A 40 -14.78 -5.16 -3.97
CA VAL A 40 -15.05 -6.47 -3.32
C VAL A 40 -14.67 -7.64 -4.20
N ASN A 41 -14.93 -7.54 -5.52
CA ASN A 41 -14.70 -8.64 -6.46
C ASN A 41 -13.31 -8.61 -7.11
N ALA A 42 -12.48 -7.64 -6.79
CA ALA A 42 -11.12 -7.59 -7.32
C ALA A 42 -10.25 -8.68 -6.66
N PRO A 43 -9.22 -9.18 -7.37
CA PRO A 43 -8.32 -10.16 -6.77
C PRO A 43 -7.60 -9.60 -5.54
N ASN A 44 -7.33 -10.48 -4.57
CA ASN A 44 -6.54 -10.11 -3.41
C ASN A 44 -5.07 -10.03 -3.79
N ILE A 45 -4.32 -9.16 -3.10
CA ILE A 45 -2.89 -9.09 -3.24
C ILE A 45 -2.24 -10.21 -2.42
N SER A 46 -1.22 -10.86 -2.99
CA SER A 46 -0.56 -12.00 -2.32
C SER A 46 0.29 -11.58 -1.12
N LYS A 47 0.72 -10.32 -1.07
CA LYS A 47 1.51 -9.78 0.03
C LYS A 47 1.02 -8.35 0.29
N ARG A 48 0.71 -8.04 1.54
CA ARG A 48 0.20 -6.71 1.89
C ARG A 48 1.20 -5.81 2.62
N LYS A 49 2.23 -6.37 3.25
CA LYS A 49 3.22 -5.58 4.00
C LYS A 49 4.50 -5.40 3.17
N TYR A 50 4.96 -4.16 3.06
CA TYR A 50 6.13 -3.80 2.26
C TYR A 50 7.05 -2.88 3.03
N LEU A 51 8.36 -3.08 2.84
CA LEU A 51 9.39 -2.16 3.29
C LEU A 51 10.02 -1.56 2.03
N VAL A 52 9.64 -0.33 1.69
CA VAL A 52 10.07 0.29 0.45
C VAL A 52 11.21 1.28 0.67
N PRO A 53 12.14 1.39 -0.29
CA PRO A 53 13.19 2.41 -0.22
C PRO A 53 12.62 3.82 -0.21
N THR A 54 13.28 4.73 0.49
CA THR A 54 12.82 6.12 0.58
C THR A 54 12.82 6.85 -0.76
N ASP A 55 13.62 6.40 -1.73
CA ASP A 55 13.72 7.01 -3.05
C ASP A 55 12.79 6.38 -4.10
N MET A 56 11.89 5.48 -3.69
CA MET A 56 10.93 4.87 -4.59
C MET A 56 9.79 5.84 -4.90
N THR A 57 9.36 5.91 -6.17
CA THR A 57 8.17 6.67 -6.57
C THR A 57 6.92 5.81 -6.48
N ILE A 58 5.75 6.44 -6.49
CA ILE A 58 4.46 5.74 -6.57
C ILE A 58 4.42 4.84 -7.80
N GLY A 59 4.87 5.34 -8.97
CA GLY A 59 4.89 4.54 -10.20
C GLY A 59 5.76 3.30 -10.09
N GLN A 60 6.92 3.41 -9.46
CA GLN A 60 7.80 2.26 -9.22
C GLN A 60 7.15 1.27 -8.26
N PHE A 61 6.44 1.74 -7.25
CA PHE A 61 5.71 0.87 -6.33
C PHE A 61 4.59 0.12 -7.07
N ILE A 62 3.83 0.81 -7.91
CA ILE A 62 2.79 0.18 -8.75
C ILE A 62 3.41 -0.96 -9.57
N PHE A 63 4.53 -0.69 -10.22
CA PHE A 63 5.23 -1.69 -11.02
C PHE A 63 5.63 -2.91 -10.18
N SER A 64 6.09 -2.68 -8.95
CA SER A 64 6.56 -3.76 -8.08
C SER A 64 5.42 -4.61 -7.52
N ILE A 65 4.23 -4.04 -7.30
CA ILE A 65 3.10 -4.81 -6.72
C ILE A 65 2.21 -5.45 -7.78
N ARG A 66 2.24 -4.95 -9.03
CA ARG A 66 1.38 -5.48 -10.10
C ARG A 66 1.48 -7.01 -10.26
N PRO A 67 2.68 -7.63 -10.25
CA PRO A 67 2.78 -9.09 -10.35
C PRO A 67 2.19 -9.85 -9.16
N LYS A 68 1.93 -9.17 -8.05
CA LYS A 68 1.39 -9.79 -6.83
C LYS A 68 -0.14 -9.76 -6.79
N ILE A 69 -0.75 -9.20 -7.84
CA ILE A 69 -2.20 -9.14 -8.00
C ILE A 69 -2.52 -9.83 -9.33
N SER A 70 -3.47 -10.76 -9.32
CA SER A 70 -3.84 -11.51 -10.54
C SER A 70 -4.73 -10.66 -11.42
N ILE A 71 -4.13 -9.79 -12.22
CA ILE A 71 -4.83 -8.93 -13.17
C ILE A 71 -4.29 -9.14 -14.58
N THR A 72 -5.12 -8.83 -15.58
CA THR A 72 -4.78 -9.00 -16.98
C THR A 72 -4.10 -7.74 -17.54
N LYS A 73 -3.56 -7.86 -18.75
CA LYS A 73 -2.95 -6.72 -19.45
C LYS A 73 -3.93 -5.57 -19.70
N ASP A 74 -5.22 -5.91 -19.84
CA ASP A 74 -6.26 -4.94 -20.16
C ASP A 74 -6.78 -4.20 -18.96
N GLN A 75 -6.28 -4.53 -17.77
CA GLN A 75 -6.71 -3.91 -16.53
C GLN A 75 -5.67 -2.92 -16.04
N ALA A 76 -6.13 -1.75 -15.61
CA ALA A 76 -5.29 -0.73 -15.02
C ALA A 76 -5.33 -0.84 -13.51
N LEU A 77 -4.18 -0.59 -12.88
CA LEU A 77 -4.04 -0.60 -11.43
C LEU A 77 -3.84 0.82 -10.94
N PHE A 78 -4.69 1.24 -10.01
CA PHE A 78 -4.62 2.55 -9.39
C PHE A 78 -4.38 2.39 -7.89
N LEU A 79 -3.61 3.31 -7.32
CA LEU A 79 -3.38 3.35 -5.88
C LEU A 79 -4.10 4.56 -5.28
N LEU A 80 -4.63 4.34 -4.07
CA LEU A 80 -5.23 5.42 -3.27
C LEU A 80 -4.53 5.48 -1.93
N VAL A 81 -4.34 6.70 -1.45
CA VAL A 81 -3.87 6.95 -0.10
C VAL A 81 -5.10 7.04 0.81
N ASP A 82 -5.12 6.25 1.89
CA ASP A 82 -6.22 6.20 2.86
C ASP A 82 -7.58 5.90 2.19
N ASP A 83 -7.57 5.09 1.11
CA ASP A 83 -8.77 4.76 0.34
C ASP A 83 -9.53 6.00 -0.13
N SER A 84 -8.82 7.10 -0.35
CA SER A 84 -9.42 8.41 -0.60
C SER A 84 -8.98 9.05 -1.91
N PHE A 85 -7.68 9.34 -2.09
CA PHE A 85 -7.22 10.06 -3.27
C PHE A 85 -6.10 9.30 -3.99
N ILE A 86 -5.96 9.56 -5.30
CA ILE A 86 -4.95 8.94 -6.14
C ILE A 86 -3.73 9.87 -6.21
N PRO A 87 -2.57 9.47 -5.65
CA PRO A 87 -1.37 10.29 -5.75
C PRO A 87 -0.79 10.24 -7.17
N SER A 88 -0.03 11.26 -7.54
CA SER A 88 0.70 11.26 -8.81
C SER A 88 1.72 10.12 -8.83
N THR A 89 1.88 9.47 -9.98
CA THR A 89 2.87 8.39 -10.14
C THR A 89 4.32 8.90 -9.99
N SER A 90 4.55 10.19 -10.17
CA SER A 90 5.86 10.80 -9.96
C SER A 90 6.13 11.19 -8.51
N SER A 91 5.14 11.09 -7.62
CA SER A 91 5.31 11.41 -6.20
C SER A 91 6.25 10.42 -5.54
N MET A 92 7.11 10.94 -4.64
CA MET A 92 8.01 10.10 -3.85
C MET A 92 7.24 9.44 -2.72
N MET A 93 7.48 8.15 -2.50
CA MET A 93 6.87 7.41 -1.39
C MET A 93 7.21 8.06 -0.05
N LEU A 94 8.43 8.59 0.10
CA LEU A 94 8.83 9.26 1.33
C LEU A 94 7.92 10.45 1.64
N GLN A 95 7.60 11.26 0.63
CA GLN A 95 6.74 12.43 0.83
C GLN A 95 5.33 12.00 1.24
N ILE A 96 4.78 10.99 0.56
CA ILE A 96 3.46 10.46 0.88
C ILE A 96 3.46 9.89 2.30
N TYR A 97 4.52 9.17 2.66
CA TYR A 97 4.65 8.61 4.02
C TYR A 97 4.67 9.72 5.09
N GLN A 98 5.47 10.76 4.86
CA GLN A 98 5.58 11.87 5.83
C GLN A 98 4.25 12.59 6.02
N ASP A 99 3.48 12.76 4.94
CA ASP A 99 2.24 13.51 4.99
C ASP A 99 1.05 12.68 5.49
N TYR A 100 1.05 11.37 5.28
CA TYR A 100 -0.15 10.55 5.46
C TYR A 100 0.04 9.29 6.29
N CYS A 101 1.20 9.03 6.88
CA CYS A 101 1.36 7.85 7.72
C CYS A 101 0.44 7.95 8.94
N HIS A 102 -0.04 6.80 9.40
CA HIS A 102 -0.91 6.72 10.56
C HIS A 102 -0.11 6.74 11.86
N ALA A 103 -0.81 6.92 12.98
CA ALA A 103 -0.18 6.97 14.30
C ALA A 103 0.56 5.68 14.65
N ASP A 104 0.18 4.55 14.04
CA ASP A 104 0.85 3.27 14.22
C ASP A 104 2.18 3.16 13.46
N GLY A 105 2.52 4.17 12.65
CA GLY A 105 3.76 4.21 11.88
C GLY A 105 3.68 3.62 10.49
N TYR A 106 2.53 3.07 10.09
CA TYR A 106 2.33 2.56 8.73
C TYR A 106 1.68 3.60 7.82
N LEU A 107 2.09 3.61 6.56
CA LEU A 107 1.33 4.26 5.50
C LEU A 107 0.37 3.21 4.90
N TYR A 108 -0.90 3.54 4.82
CA TYR A 108 -1.94 2.65 4.30
C TYR A 108 -2.31 3.06 2.88
N ILE A 109 -2.06 2.15 1.95
CA ILE A 109 -2.36 2.33 0.53
C ILE A 109 -3.36 1.24 0.14
N THR A 110 -4.38 1.62 -0.63
CA THR A 110 -5.29 0.65 -1.22
C THR A 110 -5.15 0.68 -2.73
N TYR A 111 -5.56 -0.42 -3.39
CA TYR A 111 -5.53 -0.48 -4.85
C TYR A 111 -6.92 -0.68 -5.42
N MET A 112 -7.12 -0.12 -6.61
CA MET A 112 -8.30 -0.32 -7.43
C MET A 112 -7.88 -0.86 -8.78
N ILE A 113 -8.75 -1.66 -9.38
CA ILE A 113 -8.54 -2.22 -10.70
C ILE A 113 -9.67 -1.76 -11.61
N GLU A 114 -9.32 -1.23 -12.78
CA GLU A 114 -10.29 -0.86 -13.80
C GLU A 114 -9.97 -1.56 -15.11
N SER A 115 -11.01 -2.09 -15.77
CA SER A 115 -10.87 -2.63 -17.10
C SER A 115 -10.77 -1.49 -18.09
N THR A 116 -9.80 -1.59 -19.04
CA THR A 116 -9.64 -0.59 -20.10
C THR A 116 -10.70 -0.71 -21.18
N PHE A 117 -11.49 -1.75 -21.15
CA PHE A 117 -12.59 -1.99 -22.11
C PHE A 117 -13.96 -1.81 -21.45
N GLY A 118 -14.19 -0.66 -20.91
CA GLY A 118 -15.50 -0.28 -20.42
C GLY A 118 -16.04 -1.11 -19.30
#